data_6c15690397e1d4eb50e5a90a5cb1c553
#
_entry.id   6c15690397e1d4eb50e5a90a5cb1c553
#
_cell.length_a   1.000
_cell.length_b   1.000
_cell.length_c   1.000
_cell.angle_alpha   90.00
_cell.angle_beta   90.00
_cell.angle_gamma   90.00
#
_symmetry.space_group_name_H-M   'P 1'
#
loop_
_entity.id
_entity.type
_entity.pdbx_description
1 polymer ?
#
loop_
_entity_poly.entity_id
_entity_poly.type
_entity_poly.pdbx_seq_one_letter_code
_entity_poly.pdbx_strand_id
1 'polypeptide(L)'
;MSLTLKSPFPYFGGKSKIASFVWDALGQPKHYIEPFFGSGAVLLARPHFEPTKYIETINDADGFVANVWRSLQFSPNETARWCDWPVNHIDLSVRKKELIKNESNLLDGLASDHKWHDPVIAGYWIWAASCWIGSGLTSPGKRPHLSDGGEGVHALGKRPHVSDGGDG
;
A
#
# COMPACT_ATOMS: atom_id res chain seq x y z
N MET A 1 -20.45 8.41 -18.10
CA MET A 1 -20.15 8.13 -16.68
C MET A 1 -18.66 8.28 -16.49
N SER A 2 -18.22 9.22 -15.65
CA SER A 2 -16.80 9.31 -15.29
C SER A 2 -16.47 8.12 -14.39
N LEU A 3 -15.55 7.26 -14.82
CA LEU A 3 -15.01 6.18 -13.99
C LEU A 3 -14.17 6.80 -12.88
N THR A 4 -14.68 6.80 -11.67
CA THR A 4 -13.87 7.18 -10.48
C THR A 4 -12.99 5.99 -10.13
N LEU A 5 -11.69 6.13 -10.40
CA LEU A 5 -10.71 5.13 -10.01
C LEU A 5 -10.49 5.18 -8.50
N LYS A 6 -10.25 4.02 -7.90
CA LYS A 6 -9.92 3.90 -6.48
C LYS A 6 -8.50 3.35 -6.33
N SER A 7 -7.88 3.68 -5.21
CA SER A 7 -6.59 3.08 -4.84
C SER A 7 -6.66 1.56 -4.87
N PRO A 8 -5.70 0.87 -5.49
CA PRO A 8 -5.72 -0.59 -5.63
C PRO A 8 -5.42 -1.33 -4.32
N PHE A 9 -4.92 -0.64 -3.30
CA PHE A 9 -4.59 -1.21 -2.00
C PHE A 9 -4.76 -0.18 -0.88
N PRO A 10 -5.03 -0.61 0.37
CA PRO A 10 -5.02 0.27 1.52
C PRO A 10 -3.59 0.71 1.83
N TYR A 11 -3.42 1.97 2.20
CA TYR A 11 -2.11 2.53 2.54
C TYR A 11 -2.22 3.38 3.81
N PHE A 12 -1.32 3.14 4.77
CA PHE A 12 -1.28 3.92 5.99
C PHE A 12 -0.92 5.38 5.67
N GLY A 13 -1.73 6.32 6.16
CA GLY A 13 -1.60 7.74 5.77
C GLY A 13 -2.17 8.05 4.40
N GLY A 14 -2.98 7.15 3.82
CA GLY A 14 -3.61 7.35 2.52
C GLY A 14 -4.46 8.62 2.46
N LYS A 15 -4.39 9.33 1.34
CA LYS A 15 -4.97 10.67 1.13
C LYS A 15 -6.39 10.64 0.51
N SER A 16 -7.05 9.49 0.48
CA SER A 16 -8.36 9.33 -0.20
C SER A 16 -9.46 10.27 0.35
N LYS A 17 -9.43 10.56 1.66
CA LYS A 17 -10.42 11.45 2.29
C LYS A 17 -10.26 12.93 1.91
N ILE A 18 -9.06 13.33 1.49
CA ILE A 18 -8.75 14.72 1.15
C ILE A 18 -8.53 14.92 -0.35
N ALA A 19 -8.61 13.87 -1.15
CA ALA A 19 -8.28 13.91 -2.57
C ALA A 19 -9.14 14.92 -3.36
N SER A 20 -10.44 14.97 -3.10
CA SER A 20 -11.32 15.96 -3.71
C SER A 20 -10.94 17.39 -3.34
N PHE A 21 -10.68 17.64 -2.07
CA PHE A 21 -10.23 18.95 -1.59
C PHE A 21 -8.93 19.40 -2.26
N VAL A 22 -7.99 18.46 -2.46
CA VAL A 22 -6.73 18.76 -3.16
C VAL A 22 -7.01 19.20 -4.61
N TRP A 23 -7.88 18.50 -5.32
CA TRP A 23 -8.21 18.86 -6.70
C TRP A 23 -9.04 20.15 -6.80
N ASP A 24 -9.91 20.42 -5.84
CA ASP A 24 -10.65 21.69 -5.76
C ASP A 24 -9.68 22.88 -5.58
N ALA A 25 -8.61 22.68 -4.79
CA ALA A 25 -7.59 23.70 -4.56
C ALA A 25 -6.62 23.88 -5.73
N LEU A 26 -6.21 22.78 -6.38
CA LEU A 26 -5.25 22.79 -7.49
C LEU A 26 -5.90 23.17 -8.84
N GLY A 27 -7.20 22.94 -9.00
CA GLY A 27 -7.88 23.04 -10.29
C GLY A 27 -7.41 21.95 -11.25
N GLN A 28 -7.12 22.33 -12.51
CA GLN A 28 -6.68 21.40 -13.57
C GLN A 28 -5.28 21.77 -14.09
N PRO A 29 -4.21 21.57 -13.29
CA PRO A 29 -2.88 21.89 -13.74
C PRO A 29 -2.46 20.96 -14.90
N LYS A 30 -1.73 21.50 -15.88
CA LYS A 30 -1.18 20.69 -16.99
C LYS A 30 -0.13 19.69 -16.49
N HIS A 31 0.64 20.08 -15.48
CA HIS A 31 1.67 19.27 -14.83
C HIS A 31 1.29 19.06 -13.37
N TYR A 32 1.17 17.82 -12.96
CA TYR A 32 0.92 17.44 -11.59
C TYR A 32 2.09 16.60 -11.08
N ILE A 33 2.57 16.93 -9.89
CA ILE A 33 3.68 16.20 -9.26
C ILE A 33 3.21 15.73 -7.89
N GLU A 34 3.30 14.42 -7.64
CA GLU A 34 3.02 13.80 -6.35
C GLU A 34 4.28 13.09 -5.81
N PRO A 35 5.06 13.74 -4.90
CA PRO A 35 6.33 13.21 -4.41
C PRO A 35 6.18 12.08 -3.37
N PHE A 36 5.01 11.93 -2.74
CA PHE A 36 4.67 10.89 -1.77
C PHE A 36 3.43 10.16 -2.25
N PHE A 37 3.62 9.32 -3.28
CA PHE A 37 2.51 8.76 -4.06
C PHE A 37 1.68 7.75 -3.27
N GLY A 38 2.32 6.83 -2.54
CA GLY A 38 1.65 5.78 -1.77
C GLY A 38 0.68 4.98 -2.64
N SER A 39 -0.58 4.94 -2.24
CA SER A 39 -1.64 4.23 -2.99
C SER A 39 -2.24 5.02 -4.16
N GLY A 40 -1.68 6.17 -4.52
CA GLY A 40 -2.14 6.98 -5.64
C GLY A 40 -3.51 7.62 -5.47
N ALA A 41 -3.98 7.76 -4.24
CA ALA A 41 -5.35 8.17 -3.95
C ALA A 41 -5.71 9.55 -4.51
N VAL A 42 -4.77 10.50 -4.50
CA VAL A 42 -5.02 11.84 -5.04
C VAL A 42 -5.05 11.80 -6.56
N LEU A 43 -4.02 11.21 -7.19
CA LEU A 43 -3.95 11.14 -8.64
C LEU A 43 -5.15 10.40 -9.24
N LEU A 44 -5.52 9.24 -8.69
CA LEU A 44 -6.64 8.43 -9.18
C LEU A 44 -8.00 9.11 -9.01
N ALA A 45 -8.10 10.08 -8.12
CA ALA A 45 -9.29 10.91 -7.93
C ALA A 45 -9.34 12.14 -8.84
N ARG A 46 -8.37 12.31 -9.76
CA ARG A 46 -8.31 13.45 -10.66
C ARG A 46 -9.58 13.54 -11.50
N PRO A 47 -10.35 14.65 -11.42
CA PRO A 47 -11.54 14.82 -12.24
C PRO A 47 -11.15 15.08 -13.70
N HIS A 48 -11.96 14.60 -14.65
CA HIS A 48 -11.81 14.87 -16.09
C HIS A 48 -10.40 14.59 -16.65
N PHE A 49 -9.79 13.48 -16.22
CA PHE A 49 -8.47 13.10 -16.69
C PHE A 49 -8.46 12.78 -18.20
N GLU A 50 -7.53 13.39 -18.91
CA GLU A 50 -7.27 13.16 -20.35
C GLU A 50 -5.78 12.85 -20.55
N PRO A 51 -5.41 11.59 -20.88
CA PRO A 51 -4.00 11.14 -20.94
C PRO A 51 -3.12 11.97 -21.87
N THR A 52 -3.68 12.52 -22.93
CA THR A 52 -2.92 13.29 -23.94
C THR A 52 -2.73 14.76 -23.57
N LYS A 53 -3.43 15.22 -22.53
CA LYS A 53 -3.48 16.63 -22.15
C LYS A 53 -2.64 16.97 -20.92
N TYR A 54 -2.41 16.00 -20.07
CA TYR A 54 -1.78 16.18 -18.77
C TYR A 54 -0.49 15.38 -18.65
N ILE A 55 0.47 15.94 -17.94
CA ILE A 55 1.71 15.27 -17.55
C ILE A 55 1.67 15.05 -16.05
N GLU A 56 1.91 13.82 -15.63
CA GLU A 56 1.89 13.42 -14.24
C GLU A 56 3.23 12.81 -13.86
N THR A 57 3.81 13.31 -12.79
CA THR A 57 5.07 12.81 -12.24
C THR A 57 4.78 12.31 -10.84
N ILE A 58 5.04 11.04 -10.61
CA ILE A 58 4.86 10.37 -9.34
C ILE A 58 6.20 9.93 -8.77
N ASN A 59 6.33 9.98 -7.46
CA ASN A 59 7.48 9.47 -6.75
C ASN A 59 7.04 8.87 -5.42
N ASP A 60 7.76 7.84 -4.98
CA ASP A 60 7.71 7.34 -3.61
C ASP A 60 9.09 6.82 -3.21
N ALA A 61 9.45 7.00 -1.95
CA ALA A 61 10.72 6.53 -1.42
C ALA A 61 10.67 5.06 -0.96
N ASP A 62 9.45 4.51 -0.79
CA ASP A 62 9.25 3.11 -0.41
C ASP A 62 9.43 2.21 -1.65
N GLY A 63 10.48 1.39 -1.63
CA GLY A 63 10.77 0.45 -2.71
C GLY A 63 9.64 -0.55 -2.97
N PHE A 64 8.91 -0.98 -1.95
CA PHE A 64 7.77 -1.86 -2.15
C PHE A 64 6.65 -1.17 -2.89
N VAL A 65 6.36 0.09 -2.56
CA VAL A 65 5.37 0.91 -3.28
C VAL A 65 5.78 1.11 -4.73
N ALA A 66 7.06 1.45 -4.97
CA ALA A 66 7.59 1.61 -6.32
C ALA A 66 7.46 0.32 -7.14
N ASN A 67 7.80 -0.83 -6.53
CA ASN A 67 7.65 -2.14 -7.16
C ASN A 67 6.19 -2.46 -7.48
N VAL A 68 5.26 -2.18 -6.56
CA VAL A 68 3.83 -2.40 -6.78
C VAL A 68 3.35 -1.63 -8.02
N TRP A 69 3.68 -0.36 -8.14
CA TRP A 69 3.24 0.45 -9.27
C TRP A 69 3.86 0.01 -10.59
N ARG A 70 5.15 -0.37 -10.60
CA ARG A 70 5.78 -0.98 -11.78
C ARG A 70 5.13 -2.32 -12.14
N SER A 71 4.85 -3.17 -11.15
CA SER A 71 4.22 -4.47 -11.37
C SER A 71 2.79 -4.34 -11.90
N LEU A 72 2.02 -3.36 -11.41
CA LEU A 72 0.69 -3.06 -11.95
C LEU A 72 0.74 -2.54 -13.39
N GLN A 73 1.80 -1.83 -13.76
CA GLN A 73 2.00 -1.31 -15.11
C GLN A 73 2.41 -2.40 -16.11
N PHE A 74 3.34 -3.28 -15.73
CA PHE A 74 3.97 -4.22 -16.65
C PHE A 74 3.46 -5.66 -16.55
N SER A 75 2.98 -6.07 -15.37
CA SER A 75 2.53 -7.45 -15.09
C SER A 75 1.27 -7.49 -14.21
N PRO A 76 0.18 -6.77 -14.58
CA PRO A 76 -0.99 -6.60 -13.70
C PRO A 76 -1.68 -7.94 -13.37
N ASN A 77 -1.81 -8.85 -14.32
CA ASN A 77 -2.48 -10.14 -14.13
C ASN A 77 -1.69 -11.06 -13.17
N GLU A 78 -0.37 -11.06 -13.28
CA GLU A 78 0.47 -11.83 -12.39
C GLU A 78 0.46 -11.24 -10.98
N THR A 79 0.56 -9.94 -10.85
CA THR A 79 0.43 -9.24 -9.57
C THR A 79 -0.91 -9.57 -8.90
N ALA A 80 -2.02 -9.48 -9.65
CA ALA A 80 -3.36 -9.80 -9.14
C ALA A 80 -3.46 -11.25 -8.65
N ARG A 81 -2.87 -12.21 -9.37
CA ARG A 81 -2.84 -13.62 -8.96
C ARG A 81 -2.22 -13.82 -7.58
N TRP A 82 -1.16 -13.08 -7.26
CA TRP A 82 -0.49 -13.19 -5.96
C TRP A 82 -1.17 -12.38 -4.85
N CYS A 83 -2.09 -11.47 -5.21
CA CYS A 83 -2.96 -10.80 -4.26
C CYS A 83 -4.14 -11.68 -3.83
N ASP A 84 -4.58 -12.62 -4.68
CA ASP A 84 -5.74 -13.48 -4.43
C ASP A 84 -5.35 -14.68 -3.56
N TRP A 85 -5.41 -14.47 -2.24
CA TRP A 85 -5.02 -15.47 -1.27
C TRP A 85 -5.89 -15.43 -0.02
N PRO A 86 -6.25 -16.59 0.57
CA PRO A 86 -7.02 -16.63 1.82
C PRO A 86 -6.30 -15.90 2.96
N VAL A 87 -7.07 -15.12 3.72
CA VAL A 87 -6.51 -14.37 4.86
C VAL A 87 -6.33 -15.30 6.04
N ASN A 88 -5.07 -15.50 6.45
CA ASN A 88 -4.73 -16.22 7.67
C ASN A 88 -3.39 -15.71 8.25
N HIS A 89 -3.23 -15.92 9.55
CA HIS A 89 -2.07 -15.41 10.29
C HIS A 89 -0.76 -16.10 9.90
N ILE A 90 -0.80 -17.38 9.55
CA ILE A 90 0.41 -18.14 9.20
C ILE A 90 0.99 -17.59 7.90
N ASP A 91 0.17 -17.47 6.86
CA ASP A 91 0.61 -16.96 5.57
C ASP A 91 1.02 -15.49 5.64
N LEU A 92 0.34 -14.67 6.46
CA LEU A 92 0.76 -13.31 6.70
C LEU A 92 2.17 -13.25 7.31
N SER A 93 2.46 -14.12 8.25
CA SER A 93 3.79 -14.21 8.88
C SER A 93 4.86 -14.68 7.90
N VAL A 94 4.53 -15.66 7.05
CA VAL A 94 5.45 -16.18 6.03
C VAL A 94 5.72 -15.11 4.97
N ARG A 95 4.70 -14.52 4.39
CA ARG A 95 4.85 -13.48 3.35
C ARG A 95 5.58 -12.26 3.88
N LYS A 96 5.31 -11.84 5.12
CA LYS A 96 6.08 -10.77 5.76
C LYS A 96 7.58 -11.09 5.84
N LYS A 97 7.94 -12.30 6.23
CA LYS A 97 9.35 -12.73 6.26
C LYS A 97 9.99 -12.69 4.88
N GLU A 98 9.26 -13.14 3.86
CA GLU A 98 9.74 -13.08 2.47
C GLU A 98 9.91 -11.63 1.98
N LEU A 99 9.00 -10.72 2.31
CA LEU A 99 9.13 -9.30 2.00
C LEU A 99 10.42 -8.74 2.61
N ILE A 100 10.63 -8.91 3.91
CA ILE A 100 11.81 -8.39 4.62
C ILE A 100 13.11 -9.01 4.06
N LYS A 101 13.11 -10.33 3.81
CA LYS A 101 14.27 -11.03 3.27
C LYS A 101 14.69 -10.55 1.88
N ASN A 102 13.72 -10.19 1.06
CA ASN A 102 13.95 -9.78 -0.33
C ASN A 102 14.11 -8.27 -0.52
N GLU A 103 14.05 -7.46 0.53
CA GLU A 103 14.06 -6.00 0.42
C GLU A 103 15.32 -5.48 -0.29
N SER A 104 16.51 -5.97 0.06
CA SER A 104 17.76 -5.56 -0.59
C SER A 104 17.76 -5.90 -2.08
N ASN A 105 17.43 -7.14 -2.43
CA ASN A 105 17.37 -7.57 -3.83
C ASN A 105 16.33 -6.77 -4.64
N LEU A 106 15.21 -6.43 -4.00
CA LEU A 106 14.17 -5.58 -4.58
C LEU A 106 14.72 -4.19 -4.92
N LEU A 107 15.42 -3.56 -3.98
CA LEU A 107 16.00 -2.23 -4.17
C LEU A 107 17.07 -2.24 -5.26
N ASP A 108 17.94 -3.24 -5.26
CA ASP A 108 18.98 -3.42 -6.28
C ASP A 108 18.37 -3.62 -7.68
N GLY A 109 17.32 -4.44 -7.77
CA GLY A 109 16.58 -4.64 -9.02
C GLY A 109 15.93 -3.35 -9.51
N LEU A 110 15.22 -2.64 -8.64
CA LEU A 110 14.57 -1.36 -8.98
C LEU A 110 15.57 -0.30 -9.43
N ALA A 111 16.79 -0.29 -8.88
CA ALA A 111 17.87 0.62 -9.25
C ALA A 111 18.56 0.23 -10.54
N SER A 112 18.54 -1.04 -10.94
CA SER A 112 19.24 -1.56 -12.11
C SER A 112 18.58 -1.23 -13.44
N ASP A 113 17.24 -1.25 -13.48
CA ASP A 113 16.44 -1.01 -14.68
C ASP A 113 15.11 -0.36 -14.31
N HIS A 114 14.71 0.67 -15.05
CA HIS A 114 13.45 1.39 -14.86
C HIS A 114 12.20 0.54 -15.13
N LYS A 115 12.33 -0.59 -15.83
CA LYS A 115 11.24 -1.55 -16.06
C LYS A 115 11.30 -2.76 -15.14
N TRP A 116 12.38 -2.91 -14.40
CA TRP A 116 12.50 -4.03 -13.49
C TRP A 116 11.40 -3.97 -12.41
N HIS A 117 10.78 -5.09 -12.15
CA HIS A 117 9.72 -5.26 -11.15
C HIS A 117 9.61 -6.72 -10.77
N ASP A 118 9.09 -6.98 -9.58
CA ASP A 118 8.77 -8.32 -9.08
C ASP A 118 7.28 -8.39 -8.74
N PRO A 119 6.45 -9.02 -9.60
CA PRO A 119 5.01 -9.10 -9.40
C PRO A 119 4.61 -10.04 -8.24
N VAL A 120 5.48 -10.99 -7.87
CA VAL A 120 5.25 -11.88 -6.71
C VAL A 120 5.36 -11.08 -5.42
N ILE A 121 6.46 -10.35 -5.26
CA ILE A 121 6.70 -9.47 -4.12
C ILE A 121 5.64 -8.37 -4.05
N ALA A 122 5.26 -7.79 -5.20
CA ALA A 122 4.18 -6.81 -5.27
C ALA A 122 2.84 -7.38 -4.77
N GLY A 123 2.45 -8.55 -5.24
CA GLY A 123 1.22 -9.24 -4.81
C GLY A 123 1.25 -9.61 -3.32
N TYR A 124 2.38 -10.09 -2.82
CA TYR A 124 2.55 -10.37 -1.40
C TYR A 124 2.40 -9.12 -0.54
N TRP A 125 2.98 -8.01 -0.98
CA TRP A 125 2.90 -6.75 -0.26
C TRP A 125 1.47 -6.19 -0.25
N ILE A 126 0.78 -6.16 -1.40
CA ILE A 126 -0.61 -5.69 -1.51
C ILE A 126 -1.54 -6.51 -0.60
N TRP A 127 -1.44 -7.84 -0.69
CA TRP A 127 -2.23 -8.73 0.14
C TRP A 127 -1.93 -8.52 1.63
N ALA A 128 -0.65 -8.48 2.00
CA ALA A 128 -0.26 -8.28 3.38
C ALA A 128 -0.69 -6.90 3.91
N ALA A 129 -0.58 -5.84 3.12
CA ALA A 129 -1.05 -4.50 3.48
C ALA A 129 -2.56 -4.48 3.72
N SER A 130 -3.33 -5.30 2.99
CA SER A 130 -4.78 -5.43 3.17
C SER A 130 -5.16 -6.18 4.47
N CYS A 131 -4.25 -7.00 4.99
CA CYS A 131 -4.45 -7.78 6.22
C CYS A 131 -3.79 -7.13 7.46
N TRP A 132 -2.91 -6.14 7.25
CA TRP A 132 -2.14 -5.51 8.30
C TRP A 132 -2.87 -4.31 8.89
N ILE A 133 -2.82 -4.17 10.21
CA ILE A 133 -3.39 -3.02 10.91
C ILE A 133 -2.26 -2.10 11.39
N GLY A 134 -2.32 -0.85 11.00
CA GLY A 134 -1.34 0.18 11.37
C GLY A 134 -0.15 0.29 10.43
N SER A 135 0.96 0.80 10.94
CA SER A 135 2.22 0.98 10.20
C SER A 135 3.21 -0.16 10.46
N GLY A 136 4.26 -0.26 9.64
CA GLY A 136 5.40 -1.15 9.89
C GLY A 136 5.20 -2.59 9.44
N LEU A 137 4.41 -2.81 8.39
CA LEU A 137 4.29 -4.13 7.76
C LEU A 137 5.66 -4.76 7.48
N THR A 138 6.56 -4.04 6.88
CA THR A 138 7.92 -4.51 6.55
C THR A 138 8.97 -4.24 7.62
N SER A 139 8.59 -3.61 8.75
CA SER A 139 9.53 -3.37 9.84
C SER A 139 9.91 -4.66 10.54
N PRO A 140 11.23 -4.91 10.75
CA PRO A 140 11.69 -6.07 11.52
C PRO A 140 11.12 -6.07 12.94
N GLY A 141 10.78 -7.24 13.44
CA GLY A 141 10.31 -7.43 14.83
C GLY A 141 8.86 -7.04 15.09
N LYS A 142 8.20 -6.27 14.22
CA LYS A 142 6.76 -6.01 14.37
C LYS A 142 5.93 -7.24 14.04
N ARG A 143 4.92 -7.50 14.86
CA ARG A 143 3.97 -8.60 14.67
C ARG A 143 2.65 -8.06 14.14
N PRO A 144 1.94 -8.83 13.29
CA PRO A 144 0.56 -8.51 12.99
C PRO A 144 -0.24 -8.63 14.29
N HIS A 145 -1.15 -7.73 14.54
CA HIS A 145 -2.03 -7.80 15.69
C HIS A 145 -3.48 -7.64 15.25
N LEU A 146 -4.34 -8.40 15.88
CA LEU A 146 -5.78 -8.38 15.61
C LEU A 146 -6.48 -7.25 16.35
N SER A 147 -5.79 -6.60 17.28
CA SER A 147 -6.28 -5.47 18.04
C SER A 147 -5.23 -4.37 18.10
N ASP A 148 -5.68 -3.19 18.26
CA ASP A 148 -4.87 -1.98 18.45
C ASP A 148 -4.22 -1.90 19.83
N GLY A 149 -4.52 -2.83 20.70
CA GLY A 149 -3.94 -2.93 22.02
C GLY A 149 -2.41 -3.03 22.04
N GLY A 150 -1.78 -2.84 20.89
CA GLY A 150 -0.33 -2.82 20.70
C GLY A 150 0.34 -4.17 20.97
N GLU A 151 -0.23 -4.95 21.82
CA GLU A 151 0.30 -6.25 22.23
C GLU A 151 -0.46 -7.43 21.61
N GLY A 152 -1.61 -7.15 20.98
CA GLY A 152 -2.44 -8.15 20.33
C GLY A 152 -2.94 -9.25 21.27
N VAL A 153 -3.59 -10.25 20.71
CA VAL A 153 -4.09 -11.41 21.46
C VAL A 153 -2.99 -12.31 22.03
N HIS A 154 -1.74 -12.03 21.68
CA HIS A 154 -0.58 -12.81 22.12
C HIS A 154 0.22 -12.17 23.25
N ALA A 155 -0.19 -11.00 23.70
CA ALA A 155 0.39 -10.42 24.90
C ALA A 155 -0.04 -11.27 26.09
N LEU A 156 0.95 -11.81 26.78
CA LEU A 156 0.70 -12.66 27.95
C LEU A 156 -0.18 -11.92 28.96
N GLY A 157 -1.38 -12.41 29.16
CA GLY A 157 -2.31 -11.95 30.19
C GLY A 157 -3.20 -10.77 29.83
N LYS A 158 -3.06 -10.18 28.63
CA LYS A 158 -4.00 -9.11 28.21
C LYS A 158 -5.07 -9.70 27.30
N ARG A 159 -6.32 -9.48 27.67
CA ARG A 159 -7.45 -9.78 26.80
C ARG A 159 -7.44 -8.86 25.58
N PRO A 160 -7.94 -9.29 24.41
CA PRO A 160 -8.28 -8.37 23.35
C PRO A 160 -9.11 -7.25 24.00
N HIS A 161 -8.79 -6.02 23.69
CA HIS A 161 -9.36 -4.84 24.33
C HIS A 161 -10.89 -4.87 24.20
N VAL A 162 -11.51 -5.44 25.18
CA VAL A 162 -12.83 -5.02 25.60
C VAL A 162 -12.53 -3.80 26.44
N SER A 163 -13.05 -2.64 26.10
CA SER A 163 -12.93 -1.43 26.90
C SER A 163 -12.88 -1.83 28.36
N ASP A 164 -11.84 -1.44 29.08
CA ASP A 164 -11.88 -1.45 30.52
C ASP A 164 -13.21 -0.77 30.84
N GLY A 165 -14.19 -1.59 31.26
CA GLY A 165 -15.50 -1.08 31.60
C GLY A 165 -15.23 -0.05 32.65
N GLY A 166 -15.45 1.20 32.29
CA GLY A 166 -15.31 2.28 33.25
C GLY A 166 -16.09 1.86 34.47
N ASP A 167 -15.41 1.86 35.59
CA ASP A 167 -16.04 1.75 36.88
C ASP A 167 -17.08 2.85 36.95
N GLY A 168 -18.33 2.46 36.79
CA GLY A 168 -19.50 3.26 37.11
C GLY A 168 -20.00 2.87 38.48
#